data_18ceb2f82ab894d72eb46be8cd6a0ffa
#
_entry.id   18ceb2f82ab894d72eb46be8cd6a0ffa
#
_cell.length_a   1.000
_cell.length_b   1.000
_cell.length_c   1.000
_cell.angle_alpha   90.00
_cell.angle_beta   90.00
_cell.angle_gamma   90.00
#
_symmetry.space_group_name_H-M   'P 1'
#
loop_
_entity.id
_entity.type
_entity.pdbx_description
1 polymer ?
#
loop_
_entity_poly.entity_id
_entity_poly.type
_entity_poly.pdbx_seq_one_letter_code
_entity_poly.pdbx_strand_id
1 'polypeptide(L)'
;EDVLRLSRGMSYKNAIADLEMGGGKSVIIGDSRTQKTPELFAAFGRAVDTLGGTYYAAEDVGVSVDDVAEARKVTPYVLGLNDGPEASGDPSPVTAEGVYRSTLVVARRLWNQDDLTGLTVALQGVGHVGGYLADKLHAAGARLVLTDVNEELLAEVAARTNAGIVAPDAIYDVKADIYAPCALGATLNARTLDRLTVRAVVGAANNQLATPEIGEALFARGVLYAPDYVINGGGIINVASELRARKAGGAYDPAWVETKLARLMETLEEILERSVTERLPTHQIAAVIAEARIEAAVGRRAARRQAG
;
A
#
# COMPACT_ATOMS: atom_id res chain seq x y z
N GLU A 1 5.81 2.04 20.52
CA GLU A 1 4.48 1.46 20.30
C GLU A 1 4.14 1.42 18.80
N ASP A 2 4.31 2.51 18.08
CA ASP A 2 3.98 2.63 16.65
C ASP A 2 4.71 1.59 15.78
N VAL A 3 6.02 1.39 15.97
CA VAL A 3 6.82 0.42 15.21
C VAL A 3 6.27 -1.01 15.31
N LEU A 4 5.69 -1.40 16.45
CA LEU A 4 5.08 -2.72 16.63
C LEU A 4 3.78 -2.86 15.83
N ARG A 5 2.96 -1.81 15.79
CA ARG A 5 1.74 -1.76 14.96
C ARG A 5 2.09 -1.84 13.47
N LEU A 6 3.11 -1.10 13.04
CA LEU A 6 3.62 -1.13 11.67
C LEU A 6 4.17 -2.50 11.30
N SER A 7 4.92 -3.16 12.21
CA SER A 7 5.44 -4.53 11.99
C SER A 7 4.32 -5.56 11.86
N ARG A 8 3.25 -5.45 12.67
CA ARG A 8 2.06 -6.30 12.54
C ARG A 8 1.38 -6.07 11.19
N GLY A 9 1.20 -4.81 10.79
CA GLY A 9 0.64 -4.45 9.49
C GLY A 9 1.44 -5.03 8.33
N MET A 10 2.78 -5.01 8.42
CA MET A 10 3.65 -5.64 7.44
C MET A 10 3.50 -7.17 7.40
N SER A 11 3.31 -7.83 8.55
CA SER A 11 3.05 -9.28 8.59
C SER A 11 1.76 -9.63 7.84
N TYR A 12 0.69 -8.87 8.05
CA TYR A 12 -0.58 -9.05 7.36
C TYR A 12 -0.46 -8.77 5.86
N LYS A 13 0.20 -7.67 5.49
CA LYS A 13 0.45 -7.30 4.09
C LYS A 13 1.20 -8.39 3.34
N ASN A 14 2.27 -8.93 3.92
CA ASN A 14 3.05 -10.02 3.32
C ASN A 14 2.24 -11.32 3.20
N ALA A 15 1.44 -11.67 4.20
CA ALA A 15 0.57 -12.84 4.16
C ALA A 15 -0.53 -12.70 3.09
N ILE A 16 -1.15 -11.53 2.98
CA ILE A 16 -2.16 -11.25 1.96
C ILE A 16 -1.57 -11.28 0.55
N ALA A 17 -0.36 -10.74 0.36
CA ALA A 17 0.35 -10.77 -0.92
C ALA A 17 0.96 -12.15 -1.25
N ASP A 18 0.74 -13.16 -0.40
CA ASP A 18 1.29 -14.52 -0.55
C ASP A 18 2.83 -14.49 -0.71
N LEU A 19 3.48 -13.71 0.16
CA LEU A 19 4.94 -13.63 0.23
C LEU A 19 5.44 -14.47 1.41
N GLU A 20 6.53 -15.23 1.20
CA GLU A 20 7.14 -16.05 2.25
C GLU A 20 8.00 -15.21 3.20
N MET A 21 7.43 -14.11 3.69
CA MET A 21 8.07 -13.15 4.59
C MET A 21 7.19 -12.85 5.79
N GLY A 22 7.83 -12.62 6.94
CA GLY A 22 7.17 -12.02 8.09
C GLY A 22 7.02 -10.51 7.95
N GLY A 23 6.71 -9.83 9.04
CA GLY A 23 6.65 -8.38 9.10
C GLY A 23 7.75 -7.81 10.01
N GLY A 24 8.45 -6.82 9.52
CA GLY A 24 9.41 -6.03 10.27
C GLY A 24 9.27 -4.55 9.94
N LYS A 25 9.60 -3.71 10.89
CA LYS A 25 9.64 -2.25 10.70
C LYS A 25 10.73 -1.66 11.58
N SER A 26 11.35 -0.60 11.10
CA SER A 26 12.29 0.21 11.89
C SER A 26 11.86 1.67 11.86
N VAL A 27 12.24 2.42 12.88
CA VAL A 27 11.97 3.85 13.01
C VAL A 27 13.24 4.55 13.47
N ILE A 28 13.67 5.57 12.73
CA ILE A 28 14.71 6.51 13.16
C ILE A 28 13.99 7.74 13.72
N ILE A 29 14.24 8.05 14.99
CA ILE A 29 13.62 9.21 15.63
C ILE A 29 14.44 10.45 15.26
N GLY A 30 13.81 11.37 14.50
CA GLY A 30 14.44 12.60 14.03
C GLY A 30 13.60 13.32 12.97
N ASP A 31 14.05 14.50 12.58
CA ASP A 31 13.47 15.25 11.45
C ASP A 31 14.19 14.82 10.15
N SER A 32 13.45 14.13 9.28
CA SER A 32 13.97 13.64 8.01
C SER A 32 14.40 14.73 7.02
N ARG A 33 14.02 15.99 7.25
CA ARG A 33 14.38 17.12 6.38
C ARG A 33 15.71 17.76 6.79
N THR A 34 16.12 17.61 8.06
CA THR A 34 17.25 18.36 8.61
C THR A 34 18.32 17.49 9.27
N GLN A 35 18.01 16.23 9.63
CA GLN A 35 18.88 15.37 10.44
C GLN A 35 19.40 14.13 9.72
N LYS A 36 19.09 13.96 8.44
CA LYS A 36 19.64 12.86 7.62
C LYS A 36 21.10 13.12 7.27
N THR A 37 21.93 12.11 7.48
CA THR A 37 23.34 12.11 7.02
C THR A 37 23.73 10.73 6.52
N PRO A 38 24.75 10.61 5.62
CA PRO A 38 25.28 9.32 5.20
C PRO A 38 25.74 8.45 6.36
N GLU A 39 26.35 9.04 7.39
CA GLU A 39 26.85 8.33 8.59
C GLU A 39 25.70 7.72 9.41
N LEU A 40 24.53 8.40 9.49
CA LEU A 40 23.34 7.90 10.13
C LEU A 40 22.84 6.62 9.43
N PHE A 41 22.76 6.65 8.09
CA PHE A 41 22.31 5.49 7.32
C PHE A 41 23.34 4.37 7.28
N ALA A 42 24.63 4.67 7.33
CA ALA A 42 25.67 3.67 7.51
C ALA A 42 25.58 3.02 8.92
N ALA A 43 25.27 3.80 9.96
CA ALA A 43 25.06 3.25 11.31
C ALA A 43 23.80 2.38 11.38
N PHE A 44 22.70 2.81 10.75
CA PHE A 44 21.49 2.03 10.59
C PHE A 44 21.77 0.72 9.83
N GLY A 45 22.52 0.77 8.71
CA GLY A 45 22.93 -0.41 7.96
C GLY A 45 23.72 -1.41 8.81
N ARG A 46 24.67 -0.96 9.66
CA ARG A 46 25.40 -1.84 10.59
C ARG A 46 24.45 -2.50 11.60
N ALA A 47 23.45 -1.76 12.12
CA ALA A 47 22.46 -2.34 13.02
C ALA A 47 21.62 -3.42 12.32
N VAL A 48 21.19 -3.18 11.07
CA VAL A 48 20.48 -4.19 10.25
C VAL A 48 21.37 -5.41 10.00
N ASP A 49 22.67 -5.22 9.75
CA ASP A 49 23.64 -6.30 9.50
C ASP A 49 23.74 -7.27 10.67
N THR A 50 23.67 -6.78 11.92
CA THR A 50 23.71 -7.63 13.11
C THR A 50 22.56 -8.65 13.18
N LEU A 51 21.48 -8.44 12.42
CA LEU A 51 20.33 -9.34 12.36
C LEU A 51 20.52 -10.50 11.35
N GLY A 52 21.64 -10.54 10.62
CA GLY A 52 22.05 -11.65 9.78
C GLY A 52 21.01 -12.07 8.74
N GLY A 53 20.29 -11.12 8.13
CA GLY A 53 19.28 -11.40 7.11
C GLY A 53 17.92 -11.84 7.63
N THR A 54 17.68 -11.76 8.95
CA THR A 54 16.32 -11.94 9.49
C THR A 54 15.42 -10.72 9.28
N TYR A 55 16.01 -9.58 8.99
CA TYR A 55 15.32 -8.33 8.65
C TYR A 55 15.93 -7.72 7.40
N TYR A 56 15.08 -7.28 6.49
CA TYR A 56 15.45 -6.49 5.32
C TYR A 56 14.78 -5.12 5.41
N ALA A 57 15.58 -4.06 5.31
CA ALA A 57 15.10 -2.68 5.27
C ALA A 57 14.86 -2.24 3.81
N ALA A 58 13.99 -1.28 3.61
CA ALA A 58 13.74 -0.66 2.32
C ALA A 58 13.34 0.81 2.52
N GLU A 59 13.21 1.55 1.42
CA GLU A 59 12.66 2.90 1.39
C GLU A 59 11.27 2.96 2.03
N ASP A 60 11.02 4.02 2.78
CA ASP A 60 9.72 4.35 3.36
C ASP A 60 9.64 5.84 3.70
N VAL A 61 8.56 6.28 4.33
CA VAL A 61 8.31 7.68 4.69
C VAL A 61 9.54 8.33 5.36
N GLY A 62 10.01 9.42 4.79
CA GLY A 62 11.18 10.17 5.28
C GLY A 62 12.54 9.57 4.92
N VAL A 63 12.58 8.44 4.20
CA VAL A 63 13.81 7.77 3.74
C VAL A 63 13.76 7.66 2.22
N SER A 64 14.81 8.10 1.55
CA SER A 64 14.95 8.04 0.09
C SER A 64 15.75 6.82 -0.37
N VAL A 65 15.71 6.52 -1.67
CA VAL A 65 16.58 5.50 -2.28
C VAL A 65 18.06 5.77 -2.03
N ASP A 66 18.48 7.04 -2.05
CA ASP A 66 19.87 7.42 -1.76
C ASP A 66 20.25 7.12 -0.30
N ASP A 67 19.34 7.34 0.63
CA ASP A 67 19.56 6.98 2.05
C ASP A 67 19.72 5.45 2.21
N VAL A 68 18.92 4.67 1.50
CA VAL A 68 19.03 3.20 1.47
C VAL A 68 20.33 2.76 0.83
N ALA A 69 20.78 3.47 -0.22
CA ALA A 69 22.05 3.20 -0.89
C ALA A 69 23.25 3.41 0.06
N GLU A 70 23.20 4.39 0.96
CA GLU A 70 24.22 4.56 2.02
C GLU A 70 24.26 3.36 2.97
N ALA A 71 23.09 2.87 3.41
CA ALA A 71 23.03 1.66 4.24
C ALA A 71 23.54 0.42 3.47
N ARG A 72 23.33 0.34 2.15
CA ARG A 72 23.77 -0.77 1.30
C ARG A 72 25.30 -0.93 1.27
N LYS A 73 26.06 0.13 1.47
CA LYS A 73 27.53 0.08 1.51
C LYS A 73 28.08 -0.79 2.65
N VAL A 74 27.28 -1.01 3.69
CA VAL A 74 27.70 -1.72 4.92
C VAL A 74 26.91 -2.99 5.19
N THR A 75 25.78 -3.23 4.52
CA THR A 75 24.98 -4.45 4.68
C THR A 75 24.31 -4.89 3.37
N PRO A 76 24.20 -6.19 3.08
CA PRO A 76 23.42 -6.67 1.96
C PRO A 76 21.89 -6.66 2.23
N TYR A 77 21.43 -6.40 3.46
CA TYR A 77 20.07 -6.60 3.90
C TYR A 77 19.20 -5.33 3.76
N VAL A 78 19.37 -4.63 2.64
CA VAL A 78 18.52 -3.51 2.20
C VAL A 78 18.04 -3.74 0.76
N LEU A 79 16.85 -3.28 0.45
CA LEU A 79 16.12 -3.51 -0.81
C LEU A 79 15.54 -2.18 -1.33
N GLY A 80 15.07 -2.17 -2.59
CA GLY A 80 14.51 -0.97 -3.22
C GLY A 80 15.61 -0.08 -3.80
N LEU A 81 16.66 -0.67 -4.35
CA LEU A 81 17.74 0.06 -5.03
C LEU A 81 17.41 0.28 -6.51
N ASN A 82 18.03 1.33 -7.09
CA ASN A 82 17.88 1.66 -8.51
C ASN A 82 18.91 0.94 -9.39
N ASP A 83 19.98 0.40 -8.80
CA ASP A 83 21.13 -0.14 -9.52
C ASP A 83 21.26 -1.65 -9.35
N GLY A 84 21.61 -2.33 -10.43
CA GLY A 84 21.84 -3.77 -10.47
C GLY A 84 20.74 -4.52 -11.23
N PRO A 85 21.03 -5.73 -11.74
CA PRO A 85 20.08 -6.51 -12.53
C PRO A 85 18.88 -6.99 -11.70
N GLU A 86 19.04 -7.11 -10.40
CA GLU A 86 17.98 -7.49 -9.46
C GLU A 86 17.16 -6.32 -8.94
N ALA A 87 17.60 -5.06 -9.16
CA ALA A 87 17.00 -3.87 -8.57
C ALA A 87 15.52 -3.70 -8.95
N SER A 88 14.71 -3.44 -7.97
CA SER A 88 13.26 -3.23 -8.16
C SER A 88 12.88 -1.78 -8.43
N GLY A 89 13.77 -0.84 -8.13
CA GLY A 89 13.53 0.60 -8.27
C GLY A 89 12.41 1.13 -7.36
N ASP A 90 11.84 2.26 -7.76
CA ASP A 90 10.71 2.89 -7.07
C ASP A 90 9.49 1.95 -7.01
N PRO A 91 8.98 1.60 -5.83
CA PRO A 91 7.81 0.73 -5.68
C PRO A 91 6.49 1.43 -5.97
N SER A 92 6.48 2.76 -6.14
CA SER A 92 5.26 3.57 -6.26
C SER A 92 4.42 3.23 -7.49
N PRO A 93 4.99 2.99 -8.69
CA PRO A 93 4.21 2.59 -9.87
C PRO A 93 3.46 1.27 -9.67
N VAL A 94 4.09 0.29 -9.02
CA VAL A 94 3.47 -1.04 -8.77
C VAL A 94 2.43 -0.94 -7.65
N THR A 95 2.65 -0.07 -6.66
CA THR A 95 1.64 0.23 -5.64
C THR A 95 0.40 0.87 -6.28
N ALA A 96 0.60 1.87 -7.13
CA ALA A 96 -0.48 2.54 -7.85
C ALA A 96 -1.25 1.57 -8.76
N GLU A 97 -0.55 0.63 -9.41
CA GLU A 97 -1.16 -0.43 -10.22
C GLU A 97 -2.09 -1.32 -9.38
N GLY A 98 -1.64 -1.76 -8.18
CA GLY A 98 -2.46 -2.55 -7.27
C GLY A 98 -3.73 -1.83 -6.86
N VAL A 99 -3.63 -0.55 -6.47
CA VAL A 99 -4.79 0.28 -6.09
C VAL A 99 -5.72 0.53 -7.28
N TYR A 100 -5.18 0.79 -8.45
CA TYR A 100 -5.94 0.97 -9.70
C TYR A 100 -6.76 -0.30 -10.04
N ARG A 101 -6.12 -1.47 -10.07
CA ARG A 101 -6.82 -2.74 -10.30
C ARG A 101 -7.90 -3.02 -9.25
N SER A 102 -7.62 -2.70 -8.00
CA SER A 102 -8.59 -2.79 -6.92
C SER A 102 -9.78 -1.85 -7.14
N THR A 103 -9.54 -0.66 -7.70
CA THR A 103 -10.60 0.27 -8.07
C THR A 103 -11.49 -0.32 -9.18
N LEU A 104 -10.92 -1.02 -10.16
CA LEU A 104 -11.70 -1.72 -11.20
C LEU A 104 -12.51 -2.88 -10.62
N VAL A 105 -11.94 -3.68 -9.70
CA VAL A 105 -12.68 -4.73 -8.98
C VAL A 105 -13.90 -4.14 -8.25
N VAL A 106 -13.71 -3.02 -7.56
CA VAL A 106 -14.79 -2.32 -6.86
C VAL A 106 -15.81 -1.72 -7.84
N ALA A 107 -15.36 -1.17 -8.97
CA ALA A 107 -16.23 -0.63 -10.02
C ALA A 107 -17.12 -1.73 -10.61
N ARG A 108 -16.56 -2.89 -10.91
CA ARG A 108 -17.32 -4.05 -11.40
C ARG A 108 -18.38 -4.48 -10.37
N ARG A 109 -18.02 -4.51 -9.10
CA ARG A 109 -18.92 -4.95 -8.04
C ARG A 109 -20.06 -3.98 -7.76
N LEU A 110 -19.79 -2.68 -7.73
CA LEU A 110 -20.80 -1.66 -7.33
C LEU A 110 -21.58 -1.05 -8.51
N TRP A 111 -20.98 -1.00 -9.69
CA TRP A 111 -21.56 -0.35 -10.88
C TRP A 111 -21.68 -1.28 -12.08
N ASN A 112 -21.19 -2.53 -11.96
CA ASN A 112 -21.22 -3.53 -13.05
C ASN A 112 -20.53 -3.04 -14.35
N GLN A 113 -19.36 -2.41 -14.19
CA GLN A 113 -18.58 -1.87 -15.30
C GLN A 113 -17.09 -2.19 -15.15
N ASP A 114 -16.38 -2.38 -16.26
CA ASP A 114 -14.98 -2.77 -16.32
C ASP A 114 -14.03 -1.57 -16.47
N ASP A 115 -14.56 -0.36 -16.55
CA ASP A 115 -13.84 0.90 -16.58
C ASP A 115 -14.36 1.88 -15.50
N LEU A 116 -13.91 3.13 -15.53
CA LEU A 116 -14.33 4.14 -14.58
C LEU A 116 -15.11 5.29 -15.25
N THR A 117 -15.60 5.07 -16.47
CA THR A 117 -16.33 6.07 -17.22
C THR A 117 -17.58 6.53 -16.46
N GLY A 118 -17.69 7.83 -16.27
CA GLY A 118 -18.82 8.43 -15.55
C GLY A 118 -18.65 8.48 -14.03
N LEU A 119 -17.72 7.72 -13.45
CA LEU A 119 -17.45 7.77 -12.01
C LEU A 119 -16.59 8.98 -11.64
N THR A 120 -16.85 9.54 -10.47
CA THR A 120 -16.05 10.61 -9.87
C THR A 120 -15.21 10.07 -8.71
N VAL A 121 -13.91 10.33 -8.74
CA VAL A 121 -12.97 9.93 -7.68
C VAL A 121 -12.44 11.18 -6.99
N ALA A 122 -12.65 11.27 -5.69
CA ALA A 122 -12.03 12.27 -4.81
C ALA A 122 -10.71 11.70 -4.28
N LEU A 123 -9.57 12.17 -4.81
CA LEU A 123 -8.24 11.67 -4.49
C LEU A 123 -7.49 12.64 -3.61
N GLN A 124 -7.09 12.20 -2.42
CA GLN A 124 -6.35 12.96 -1.43
C GLN A 124 -4.89 12.55 -1.41
N GLY A 125 -4.01 13.45 -1.83
CA GLY A 125 -2.57 13.22 -1.94
C GLY A 125 -2.15 12.76 -3.33
N VAL A 126 -1.39 13.61 -4.02
CA VAL A 126 -0.88 13.38 -5.38
C VAL A 126 0.65 13.19 -5.41
N GLY A 127 1.24 12.77 -4.28
CA GLY A 127 2.65 12.37 -4.20
C GLY A 127 2.98 11.18 -5.09
N HIS A 128 4.09 10.46 -4.81
CA HIS A 128 4.61 9.42 -5.68
C HIS A 128 3.52 8.41 -6.11
N VAL A 129 2.83 7.77 -5.18
CA VAL A 129 1.78 6.80 -5.52
C VAL A 129 0.53 7.46 -6.07
N GLY A 130 0.07 8.55 -5.41
CA GLY A 130 -1.18 9.22 -5.79
C GLY A 130 -1.12 9.85 -7.19
N GLY A 131 0.03 10.37 -7.61
CA GLY A 131 0.24 10.90 -8.96
C GLY A 131 0.09 9.82 -10.04
N TYR A 132 0.78 8.67 -9.88
CA TYR A 132 0.61 7.53 -10.78
C TYR A 132 -0.81 6.97 -10.79
N LEU A 133 -1.47 6.95 -9.62
CA LEU A 133 -2.85 6.50 -9.52
C LEU A 133 -3.80 7.45 -10.25
N ALA A 134 -3.62 8.77 -10.11
CA ALA A 134 -4.42 9.77 -10.81
C ALA A 134 -4.37 9.58 -12.33
N ASP A 135 -3.17 9.37 -12.88
CA ASP A 135 -2.98 9.13 -14.32
C ASP A 135 -3.74 7.86 -14.79
N LYS A 136 -3.66 6.76 -14.02
CA LYS A 136 -4.36 5.51 -14.34
C LYS A 136 -5.88 5.64 -14.26
N LEU A 137 -6.38 6.29 -13.21
CA LEU A 137 -7.82 6.51 -13.03
C LEU A 137 -8.38 7.41 -14.15
N HIS A 138 -7.64 8.47 -14.52
CA HIS A 138 -8.01 9.36 -15.62
C HIS A 138 -8.03 8.60 -16.95
N ALA A 139 -7.00 7.81 -17.25
CA ALA A 139 -6.94 6.99 -18.47
C ALA A 139 -8.08 5.95 -18.56
N ALA A 140 -8.59 5.50 -17.42
CA ALA A 140 -9.75 4.60 -17.32
C ALA A 140 -11.10 5.33 -17.38
N GLY A 141 -11.12 6.66 -17.61
CA GLY A 141 -12.34 7.46 -17.83
C GLY A 141 -12.93 8.09 -16.57
N ALA A 142 -12.27 8.02 -15.41
CA ALA A 142 -12.73 8.68 -14.20
C ALA A 142 -12.65 10.21 -14.28
N ARG A 143 -13.63 10.90 -13.68
CA ARG A 143 -13.50 12.31 -13.34
C ARG A 143 -12.81 12.45 -12.00
N LEU A 144 -11.76 13.26 -11.93
CA LEU A 144 -10.96 13.42 -10.73
C LEU A 144 -11.22 14.75 -10.05
N VAL A 145 -11.27 14.73 -8.72
CA VAL A 145 -11.17 15.90 -7.85
C VAL A 145 -10.01 15.63 -6.90
N LEU A 146 -9.00 16.50 -6.93
CA LEU A 146 -7.72 16.30 -6.27
C LEU A 146 -7.52 17.29 -5.13
N THR A 147 -6.74 16.86 -4.15
CA THR A 147 -6.17 17.75 -3.14
C THR A 147 -4.79 17.26 -2.70
N ASP A 148 -3.90 18.20 -2.41
CA ASP A 148 -2.61 17.96 -1.78
C ASP A 148 -2.17 19.22 -1.02
N VAL A 149 -1.21 19.09 -0.09
CA VAL A 149 -0.57 20.22 0.58
C VAL A 149 0.55 20.83 -0.26
N ASN A 150 1.06 20.13 -1.25
CA ASN A 150 2.01 20.62 -2.24
C ASN A 150 1.23 21.17 -3.45
N GLU A 151 1.02 22.49 -3.46
CA GLU A 151 0.22 23.17 -4.48
C GLU A 151 0.82 23.07 -5.88
N GLU A 152 2.15 23.07 -6.02
CA GLU A 152 2.85 22.97 -7.31
C GLU A 152 2.60 21.60 -7.94
N LEU A 153 2.86 20.53 -7.20
CA LEU A 153 2.62 19.15 -7.65
C LEU A 153 1.13 18.91 -7.92
N LEU A 154 0.24 19.46 -7.09
CA LEU A 154 -1.20 19.38 -7.28
C LEU A 154 -1.64 20.01 -8.60
N ALA A 155 -1.13 21.20 -8.90
CA ALA A 155 -1.43 21.90 -10.16
C ALA A 155 -0.93 21.12 -11.39
N GLU A 156 0.27 20.53 -11.31
CA GLU A 156 0.84 19.70 -12.36
C GLU A 156 -0.05 18.46 -12.65
N VAL A 157 -0.40 17.70 -11.60
CA VAL A 157 -1.24 16.50 -11.74
C VAL A 157 -2.64 16.86 -12.23
N ALA A 158 -3.23 17.93 -11.71
CA ALA A 158 -4.56 18.37 -12.14
C ALA A 158 -4.58 18.78 -13.62
N ALA A 159 -3.56 19.48 -14.10
CA ALA A 159 -3.45 19.89 -15.49
C ALA A 159 -3.40 18.69 -16.45
N ARG A 160 -2.57 17.68 -16.16
CA ARG A 160 -2.43 16.51 -17.04
C ARG A 160 -3.60 15.52 -16.98
N THR A 161 -4.39 15.56 -15.89
CA THR A 161 -5.56 14.68 -15.70
C THR A 161 -6.89 15.41 -15.90
N ASN A 162 -6.87 16.70 -16.26
CA ASN A 162 -8.05 17.54 -16.37
C ASN A 162 -8.94 17.50 -15.11
N ALA A 163 -8.32 17.44 -13.92
CA ALA A 163 -8.99 17.28 -12.65
C ALA A 163 -9.39 18.62 -12.01
N GLY A 164 -10.48 18.60 -11.22
CA GLY A 164 -10.81 19.69 -10.32
C GLY A 164 -9.90 19.69 -9.10
N ILE A 165 -9.64 20.88 -8.53
CA ILE A 165 -8.85 21.04 -7.30
C ILE A 165 -9.76 21.57 -6.19
N VAL A 166 -9.58 21.02 -4.96
CA VAL A 166 -10.23 21.52 -3.75
C VAL A 166 -9.22 21.66 -2.62
N ALA A 167 -9.56 22.48 -1.63
CA ALA A 167 -8.74 22.61 -0.41
C ALA A 167 -8.65 21.28 0.34
N PRO A 168 -7.58 21.00 1.09
CA PRO A 168 -7.34 19.72 1.75
C PRO A 168 -8.50 19.21 2.61
N ASP A 169 -9.13 20.08 3.39
CA ASP A 169 -10.28 19.69 4.23
C ASP A 169 -11.59 19.55 3.44
N ALA A 170 -11.71 20.21 2.29
CA ALA A 170 -12.92 20.16 1.46
C ALA A 170 -13.08 18.84 0.67
N ILE A 171 -12.05 18.04 0.61
CA ILE A 171 -12.08 16.76 -0.13
C ILE A 171 -13.16 15.80 0.39
N TYR A 172 -13.46 15.83 1.69
CA TYR A 172 -14.45 14.98 2.32
C TYR A 172 -15.90 15.35 1.98
N ASP A 173 -16.14 16.59 1.50
CA ASP A 173 -17.45 17.09 1.10
C ASP A 173 -17.73 16.94 -0.40
N VAL A 174 -16.73 16.46 -1.15
CA VAL A 174 -16.86 16.25 -2.59
C VAL A 174 -17.91 15.17 -2.86
N LYS A 175 -18.88 15.48 -3.70
CA LYS A 175 -19.83 14.48 -4.22
C LYS A 175 -19.12 13.58 -5.21
N ALA A 176 -18.57 12.49 -4.71
CA ALA A 176 -17.83 11.52 -5.48
C ALA A 176 -18.43 10.11 -5.29
N ASP A 177 -18.11 9.21 -6.21
CA ASP A 177 -18.45 7.80 -6.13
C ASP A 177 -17.44 7.05 -5.27
N ILE A 178 -16.17 7.43 -5.38
CA ILE A 178 -15.05 6.80 -4.68
C ILE A 178 -14.23 7.90 -3.98
N TYR A 179 -13.84 7.64 -2.72
CA TYR A 179 -12.79 8.39 -2.04
C TYR A 179 -11.50 7.58 -2.04
N ALA A 180 -10.42 8.21 -2.51
CA ALA A 180 -9.09 7.59 -2.65
C ALA A 180 -8.04 8.29 -1.76
N PRO A 181 -7.92 7.92 -0.46
CA PRO A 181 -6.87 8.45 0.41
C PRO A 181 -5.50 7.91 -0.01
N CYS A 182 -4.59 8.80 -0.42
CA CYS A 182 -3.23 8.48 -0.86
C CYS A 182 -2.16 9.30 -0.13
N ALA A 183 -2.53 10.08 0.88
CA ALA A 183 -1.62 10.91 1.68
C ALA A 183 -1.28 10.22 3.02
N LEU A 184 -1.77 10.75 4.13
CA LEU A 184 -1.48 10.24 5.47
C LEU A 184 -2.56 9.24 5.93
N GLY A 185 -2.21 8.43 6.95
CA GLY A 185 -3.15 7.53 7.61
C GLY A 185 -4.17 8.26 8.49
N ALA A 186 -5.14 7.49 9.03
CA ALA A 186 -6.19 7.95 9.93
C ALA A 186 -7.10 9.07 9.37
N THR A 187 -7.15 9.20 8.04
CA THR A 187 -8.06 10.14 7.36
C THR A 187 -9.52 9.73 7.46
N LEU A 188 -9.78 8.44 7.64
CA LEU A 188 -11.10 7.90 7.98
C LEU A 188 -11.25 7.86 9.50
N ASN A 189 -11.95 8.82 10.03
CA ASN A 189 -12.21 9.00 11.48
C ASN A 189 -13.63 9.52 11.70
N ALA A 190 -14.06 9.63 12.95
CA ALA A 190 -15.43 10.04 13.28
C ALA A 190 -15.84 11.39 12.65
N ARG A 191 -14.92 12.35 12.57
CA ARG A 191 -15.19 13.68 12.00
C ARG A 191 -15.33 13.65 10.47
N THR A 192 -14.50 12.87 9.78
CA THR A 192 -14.49 12.83 8.31
C THR A 192 -15.54 11.87 7.76
N LEU A 193 -15.86 10.80 8.51
CA LEU A 193 -16.84 9.79 8.11
C LEU A 193 -18.23 10.40 7.84
N ASP A 194 -18.69 11.36 8.67
CA ASP A 194 -20.01 11.96 8.51
C ASP A 194 -20.12 12.89 7.31
N ARG A 195 -18.99 13.34 6.78
CA ARG A 195 -18.90 14.21 5.59
C ARG A 195 -18.88 13.41 4.29
N LEU A 196 -18.37 12.17 4.34
CA LEU A 196 -18.25 11.34 3.15
C LEU A 196 -19.62 10.86 2.64
N THR A 197 -19.87 11.09 1.36
CA THR A 197 -21.09 10.64 0.66
C THR A 197 -20.78 9.60 -0.42
N VAL A 198 -19.59 9.00 -0.40
CA VAL A 198 -19.10 8.03 -1.38
C VAL A 198 -19.70 6.64 -1.18
N ARG A 199 -19.68 5.82 -2.24
CA ARG A 199 -20.06 4.41 -2.19
C ARG A 199 -18.88 3.49 -1.87
N ALA A 200 -17.66 3.94 -2.13
CA ALA A 200 -16.46 3.15 -1.84
C ALA A 200 -15.28 4.03 -1.36
N VAL A 201 -14.39 3.39 -0.60
CA VAL A 201 -13.06 3.92 -0.25
C VAL A 201 -12.01 2.97 -0.80
N VAL A 202 -11.16 3.47 -1.71
CA VAL A 202 -10.10 2.72 -2.38
C VAL A 202 -8.89 3.62 -2.58
N GLY A 203 -7.88 3.54 -1.72
CA GLY A 203 -6.71 4.44 -1.77
C GLY A 203 -5.43 3.79 -1.27
N ALA A 204 -4.30 4.43 -1.57
CA ALA A 204 -2.97 3.88 -1.34
C ALA A 204 -2.42 4.10 0.08
N ALA A 205 -2.99 5.03 0.87
CA ALA A 205 -2.48 5.35 2.20
C ALA A 205 -2.49 4.14 3.13
N ASN A 206 -1.48 4.02 3.99
CA ASN A 206 -1.46 3.02 5.05
C ASN A 206 -2.28 3.50 6.25
N ASN A 207 -2.83 2.55 7.03
CA ASN A 207 -3.58 2.84 8.27
C ASN A 207 -4.70 3.87 8.05
N GLN A 208 -5.49 3.70 7.00
CA GLN A 208 -6.54 4.65 6.61
C GLN A 208 -7.61 4.82 7.71
N LEU A 209 -8.00 3.72 8.36
CA LEU A 209 -8.92 3.73 9.50
C LEU A 209 -8.20 4.23 10.76
N ALA A 210 -8.72 5.28 11.39
CA ALA A 210 -8.20 5.75 12.68
C ALA A 210 -8.35 4.68 13.77
N THR A 211 -9.47 3.96 13.74
CA THR A 211 -9.75 2.82 14.63
C THR A 211 -10.57 1.76 13.87
N PRO A 212 -10.60 0.49 14.34
CA PRO A 212 -11.42 -0.57 13.72
C PRO A 212 -12.91 -0.24 13.63
N GLU A 213 -13.44 0.48 14.62
CA GLU A 213 -14.85 0.88 14.69
C GLU A 213 -15.28 1.77 13.52
N ILE A 214 -14.34 2.52 12.94
CA ILE A 214 -14.59 3.30 11.71
C ILE A 214 -14.88 2.37 10.53
N GLY A 215 -14.20 1.24 10.44
CA GLY A 215 -14.49 0.23 9.42
C GLY A 215 -15.86 -0.42 9.60
N GLU A 216 -16.27 -0.65 10.85
CA GLU A 216 -17.62 -1.12 11.18
C GLU A 216 -18.70 -0.07 10.80
N ALA A 217 -18.42 1.20 11.08
CA ALA A 217 -19.32 2.30 10.73
C ALA A 217 -19.44 2.49 9.20
N LEU A 218 -18.36 2.35 8.44
CA LEU A 218 -18.42 2.32 6.97
C LEU A 218 -19.30 1.18 6.46
N PHE A 219 -19.10 -0.02 7.00
CA PHE A 219 -19.91 -1.20 6.66
C PHE A 219 -21.39 -1.00 6.96
N ALA A 220 -21.72 -0.48 8.15
CA ALA A 220 -23.10 -0.20 8.56
C ALA A 220 -23.77 0.85 7.65
N ARG A 221 -23.01 1.77 7.06
CA ARG A 221 -23.47 2.78 6.09
C ARG A 221 -23.54 2.25 4.64
N GLY A 222 -23.16 1.00 4.42
CA GLY A 222 -23.12 0.42 3.07
C GLY A 222 -22.00 0.99 2.20
N VAL A 223 -20.96 1.60 2.79
CA VAL A 223 -19.76 2.07 2.09
C VAL A 223 -18.76 0.92 2.01
N LEU A 224 -18.41 0.52 0.79
CA LEU A 224 -17.41 -0.52 0.57
C LEU A 224 -16.02 0.04 0.90
N TYR A 225 -15.36 -0.51 1.89
CA TYR A 225 -13.96 -0.22 2.19
C TYR A 225 -13.07 -1.32 1.62
N ALA A 226 -12.18 -1.01 0.70
CA ALA A 226 -11.12 -1.90 0.27
C ALA A 226 -9.94 -1.78 1.24
N PRO A 227 -9.61 -2.83 2.05
CA PRO A 227 -8.61 -2.72 3.11
C PRO A 227 -7.24 -2.30 2.56
N ASP A 228 -6.67 -1.28 3.17
CA ASP A 228 -5.45 -0.60 2.69
C ASP A 228 -4.27 -1.54 2.46
N TYR A 229 -3.94 -2.37 3.47
CA TYR A 229 -2.81 -3.30 3.37
C TYR A 229 -3.02 -4.45 2.37
N VAL A 230 -4.24 -4.62 1.86
CA VAL A 230 -4.54 -5.50 0.71
C VAL A 230 -4.20 -4.76 -0.57
N ILE A 231 -4.87 -3.64 -0.84
CA ILE A 231 -4.83 -2.99 -2.14
C ILE A 231 -3.52 -2.26 -2.45
N ASN A 232 -2.80 -1.80 -1.40
CA ASN A 232 -1.49 -1.16 -1.55
C ASN A 232 -0.30 -2.15 -1.47
N GLY A 233 -0.57 -3.45 -1.55
CA GLY A 233 0.45 -4.51 -1.49
C GLY A 233 1.41 -4.56 -2.68
N GLY A 234 1.16 -3.79 -3.75
CA GLY A 234 2.01 -3.77 -4.94
C GLY A 234 3.47 -3.41 -4.66
N GLY A 235 3.69 -2.43 -3.79
CA GLY A 235 5.06 -2.00 -3.44
C GLY A 235 5.88 -3.11 -2.77
N ILE A 236 5.31 -3.83 -1.82
CA ILE A 236 6.03 -4.94 -1.17
C ILE A 236 6.22 -6.13 -2.12
N ILE A 237 5.31 -6.36 -3.06
CA ILE A 237 5.48 -7.36 -4.12
C ILE A 237 6.68 -6.99 -5.01
N ASN A 238 6.80 -5.71 -5.39
CA ASN A 238 7.92 -5.20 -6.17
C ASN A 238 9.26 -5.46 -5.46
N VAL A 239 9.37 -5.04 -4.21
CA VAL A 239 10.58 -5.23 -3.38
C VAL A 239 10.87 -6.72 -3.11
N ALA A 240 9.83 -7.54 -2.95
CA ALA A 240 10.00 -8.99 -2.78
C ALA A 240 10.56 -9.68 -4.03
N SER A 241 10.26 -9.17 -5.23
CA SER A 241 10.87 -9.65 -6.49
C SER A 241 12.38 -9.42 -6.49
N GLU A 242 12.86 -8.27 -5.99
CA GLU A 242 14.29 -8.01 -5.82
C GLU A 242 14.95 -9.02 -4.87
N LEU A 243 14.35 -9.24 -3.69
CA LEU A 243 14.86 -10.22 -2.73
C LEU A 243 14.91 -11.63 -3.33
N ARG A 244 13.88 -12.01 -4.09
CA ARG A 244 13.81 -13.29 -4.79
C ARG A 244 14.93 -13.41 -5.82
N ALA A 245 15.13 -12.38 -6.65
CA ALA A 245 16.20 -12.33 -7.64
C ALA A 245 17.59 -12.47 -7.00
N ARG A 246 17.87 -11.72 -5.93
CA ARG A 246 19.13 -11.81 -5.19
C ARG A 246 19.39 -13.21 -4.63
N LYS A 247 18.39 -13.84 -4.03
CA LYS A 247 18.52 -15.20 -3.47
C LYS A 247 18.75 -16.27 -4.54
N ALA A 248 18.21 -16.07 -5.73
CA ALA A 248 18.35 -16.98 -6.87
C ALA A 248 19.58 -16.69 -7.75
N GLY A 249 20.30 -15.59 -7.50
CA GLY A 249 21.38 -15.11 -8.38
C GLY A 249 20.88 -14.69 -9.76
N GLY A 250 19.65 -14.17 -9.85
CA GLY A 250 18.98 -13.80 -11.09
C GLY A 250 18.70 -12.30 -11.21
N ALA A 251 17.79 -11.93 -12.11
CA ALA A 251 17.35 -10.57 -12.35
C ALA A 251 15.93 -10.34 -11.81
N TYR A 252 15.53 -9.06 -11.69
CA TYR A 252 14.16 -8.65 -11.42
C TYR A 252 13.19 -9.29 -12.41
N ASP A 253 12.07 -9.79 -11.91
CA ASP A 253 11.09 -10.60 -12.67
C ASP A 253 9.71 -9.91 -12.72
N PRO A 254 9.43 -9.11 -13.76
CA PRO A 254 8.15 -8.44 -13.92
C PRO A 254 6.97 -9.41 -14.05
N ALA A 255 7.19 -10.59 -14.64
CA ALA A 255 6.12 -11.58 -14.82
C ALA A 255 5.70 -12.20 -13.48
N TRP A 256 6.65 -12.38 -12.56
CA TRP A 256 6.34 -12.81 -11.20
C TRP A 256 5.57 -11.72 -10.44
N VAL A 257 5.94 -10.45 -10.58
CA VAL A 257 5.22 -9.31 -9.99
C VAL A 257 3.79 -9.28 -10.50
N GLU A 258 3.59 -9.42 -11.80
CA GLU A 258 2.26 -9.48 -12.43
C GLU A 258 1.40 -10.64 -11.87
N THR A 259 1.99 -11.83 -11.74
CA THR A 259 1.32 -12.99 -11.16
C THR A 259 0.88 -12.72 -9.72
N LYS A 260 1.73 -12.05 -8.92
CA LYS A 260 1.39 -11.71 -7.53
C LYS A 260 0.31 -10.62 -7.44
N LEU A 261 0.33 -9.64 -8.32
CA LEU A 261 -0.74 -8.63 -8.41
C LEU A 261 -2.09 -9.26 -8.79
N ALA A 262 -2.11 -10.20 -9.74
CA ALA A 262 -3.32 -10.92 -10.10
C ALA A 262 -3.90 -11.67 -8.90
N ARG A 263 -3.07 -12.41 -8.16
CA ARG A 263 -3.49 -13.12 -6.92
C ARG A 263 -3.96 -12.17 -5.82
N LEU A 264 -3.39 -10.97 -5.76
CA LEU A 264 -3.83 -9.95 -4.80
C LEU A 264 -5.26 -9.50 -5.12
N MET A 265 -5.61 -9.38 -6.42
CA MET A 265 -6.98 -9.07 -6.84
C MET A 265 -7.95 -10.22 -6.53
N GLU A 266 -7.56 -11.47 -6.77
CA GLU A 266 -8.35 -12.65 -6.36
C GLU A 266 -8.62 -12.64 -4.84
N THR A 267 -7.61 -12.28 -4.03
CA THR A 267 -7.77 -12.15 -2.57
C THR A 267 -8.73 -11.00 -2.21
N LEU A 268 -8.68 -9.88 -2.92
CA LEU A 268 -9.63 -8.79 -2.71
C LEU A 268 -11.06 -9.23 -3.05
N GLU A 269 -11.27 -9.92 -4.18
CA GLU A 269 -12.58 -10.46 -4.55
C GLU A 269 -13.11 -11.43 -3.49
N GLU A 270 -12.27 -12.34 -2.96
CA GLU A 270 -12.62 -13.21 -1.84
C GLU A 270 -13.06 -12.42 -0.61
N ILE A 271 -12.31 -11.38 -0.22
CA ILE A 271 -12.65 -10.52 0.91
C ILE A 271 -14.01 -9.86 0.72
N LEU A 272 -14.27 -9.32 -0.47
CA LEU A 272 -15.52 -8.64 -0.78
C LEU A 272 -16.72 -9.60 -0.81
N GLU A 273 -16.54 -10.81 -1.31
CA GLU A 273 -17.59 -11.83 -1.34
C GLU A 273 -17.91 -12.33 0.08
N ARG A 274 -16.88 -12.67 0.86
CA ARG A 274 -17.05 -13.11 2.24
C ARG A 274 -17.65 -12.02 3.13
N SER A 275 -17.29 -10.75 2.91
CA SER A 275 -17.90 -9.64 3.64
C SER A 275 -19.42 -9.60 3.48
N VAL A 276 -19.94 -9.91 2.30
CA VAL A 276 -21.39 -9.98 2.05
C VAL A 276 -22.01 -11.23 2.65
N THR A 277 -21.41 -12.39 2.43
CA THR A 277 -21.97 -13.68 2.88
C THR A 277 -21.94 -13.85 4.39
N GLU A 278 -20.83 -13.40 5.03
CA GLU A 278 -20.63 -13.48 6.47
C GLU A 278 -21.22 -12.26 7.21
N ARG A 279 -21.60 -11.20 6.49
CA ARG A 279 -22.10 -9.92 7.02
C ARG A 279 -21.11 -9.27 7.98
N LEU A 280 -19.84 -9.30 7.63
CA LEU A 280 -18.75 -8.71 8.39
C LEU A 280 -18.03 -7.62 7.59
N PRO A 281 -17.48 -6.59 8.25
CA PRO A 281 -16.65 -5.58 7.59
C PRO A 281 -15.45 -6.18 6.86
N THR A 282 -15.10 -5.64 5.70
CA THR A 282 -14.01 -6.13 4.84
C THR A 282 -12.66 -6.19 5.55
N HIS A 283 -12.35 -5.24 6.44
CA HIS A 283 -11.10 -5.23 7.20
C HIS A 283 -11.00 -6.39 8.20
N GLN A 284 -12.14 -6.85 8.75
CA GLN A 284 -12.17 -8.03 9.62
C GLN A 284 -11.95 -9.31 8.81
N ILE A 285 -12.60 -9.45 7.66
CA ILE A 285 -12.39 -10.58 6.75
C ILE A 285 -10.93 -10.65 6.30
N ALA A 286 -10.35 -9.51 5.92
CA ALA A 286 -8.95 -9.43 5.52
C ALA A 286 -8.00 -9.87 6.64
N ALA A 287 -8.28 -9.49 7.90
CA ALA A 287 -7.50 -9.93 9.05
C ALA A 287 -7.59 -11.45 9.27
N VAL A 288 -8.78 -12.04 9.17
CA VAL A 288 -8.98 -13.50 9.28
C VAL A 288 -8.19 -14.25 8.21
N ILE A 289 -8.22 -13.78 6.96
CA ILE A 289 -7.46 -14.41 5.86
C ILE A 289 -5.94 -14.28 6.12
N ALA A 290 -5.47 -13.11 6.55
CA ALA A 290 -4.06 -12.90 6.86
C ALA A 290 -3.57 -13.82 7.99
N GLU A 291 -4.32 -13.90 9.07
CA GLU A 291 -4.00 -14.76 10.23
C GLU A 291 -3.97 -16.23 9.84
N ALA A 292 -4.97 -16.71 9.11
CA ALA A 292 -5.01 -18.10 8.63
C ALA A 292 -3.79 -18.43 7.73
N ARG A 293 -3.38 -17.51 6.85
CA ARG A 293 -2.18 -17.69 6.01
C ARG A 293 -0.89 -17.71 6.82
N ILE A 294 -0.79 -16.88 7.87
CA ILE A 294 0.36 -16.85 8.80
C ILE A 294 0.44 -18.18 9.55
N GLU A 295 -0.65 -18.66 10.14
CA GLU A 295 -0.71 -19.92 10.87
C GLU A 295 -0.31 -21.11 9.98
N ALA A 296 -0.85 -21.18 8.76
CA ALA A 296 -0.48 -22.19 7.79
C ALA A 296 1.02 -22.15 7.43
N ALA A 297 1.62 -20.97 7.31
CA ALA A 297 3.05 -20.81 7.04
C ALA A 297 3.91 -21.28 8.23
N VAL A 298 3.50 -20.98 9.46
CA VAL A 298 4.18 -21.45 10.69
C VAL A 298 4.13 -22.98 10.75
N GLY A 299 2.98 -23.59 10.49
CA GLY A 299 2.81 -25.04 10.45
C GLY A 299 3.73 -25.72 9.42
N ARG A 300 3.80 -25.19 8.20
CA ARG A 300 4.72 -25.70 7.15
C ARG A 300 6.17 -25.61 7.57
N ARG A 301 6.59 -24.52 8.23
CA ARG A 301 7.97 -24.34 8.70
C ARG A 301 8.32 -25.33 9.83
N ALA A 302 7.39 -25.58 10.76
CA ALA A 302 7.57 -26.56 11.83
C ALA A 302 7.73 -27.98 11.26
N ALA A 303 6.88 -28.37 10.31
CA ALA A 303 6.97 -29.68 9.66
C ALA A 303 8.29 -29.88 8.90
N ARG A 304 8.78 -28.86 8.18
CA ARG A 304 10.10 -28.92 7.49
C ARG A 304 11.27 -29.08 8.47
N ARG A 305 11.21 -28.47 9.67
CA ARG A 305 12.26 -28.60 10.71
C ARG A 305 12.27 -29.98 11.40
N GLN A 306 11.15 -30.70 11.39
CA GLN A 306 11.06 -32.05 11.95
C GLN A 306 11.47 -33.13 10.96
N ALA A 307 11.44 -32.83 9.66
CA ALA A 307 11.76 -33.74 8.58
C ALA A 307 13.24 -33.68 8.10
N GLY A 308 14.03 -32.74 8.55
CA GLY A 308 15.45 -32.56 8.25
C GLY A 308 16.32 -32.59 9.51
#